data_40f3fbddcf61dee92377dcbf83ae390b
#
_entry.id   40f3fbddcf61dee92377dcbf83ae390b
#
_cell.length_a   1.000
_cell.length_b   1.000
_cell.length_c   1.000
_cell.angle_alpha   90.00
_cell.angle_beta   90.00
_cell.angle_gamma   90.00
#
_symmetry.space_group_name_H-M   'P 1'
#
loop_
_entity.id
_entity.type
_entity.pdbx_description
1 polymer ?
#
loop_
_entity_poly.entity_id
_entity_poly.type
_entity_poly.pdbx_seq_one_letter_code
_entity_poly.pdbx_strand_id
1 'polypeptide(L)'
;LQDVKAAAKNESFDTVGFIWMQGESDANNRLSEVYEESFIKFIERFEKDLGRDDLYFVIGRINDYARSRPDNKHWQGVRETQVRLGKTPGNAWINTDDLNGGDANQPDGDIHFPKEGAVILGQRFADKAIELITKP
;
A
#
# COMPACT_ATOMS: atom_id res chain seq x y z
N LEU A 1 -14.46 10.89 -0.53
CA LEU A 1 -14.92 10.51 0.82
C LEU A 1 -16.39 10.85 1.05
N GLN A 2 -16.87 12.03 0.62
CA GLN A 2 -18.28 12.42 0.73
C GLN A 2 -19.22 11.42 0.04
N ASP A 3 -18.88 10.96 -1.15
CA ASP A 3 -19.65 9.97 -1.91
C ASP A 3 -19.70 8.60 -1.20
N VAL A 4 -18.57 8.19 -0.57
CA VAL A 4 -18.50 6.97 0.24
C VAL A 4 -19.41 7.08 1.46
N LYS A 5 -19.36 8.22 2.18
CA LYS A 5 -20.25 8.50 3.32
C LYS A 5 -21.73 8.54 2.90
N ALA A 6 -22.04 9.11 1.74
CA ALA A 6 -23.40 9.16 1.22
C ALA A 6 -23.93 7.75 0.86
N ALA A 7 -23.11 6.93 0.22
CA ALA A 7 -23.44 5.55 -0.12
C ALA A 7 -23.62 4.66 1.12
N ALA A 8 -22.85 4.90 2.17
CA ALA A 8 -22.87 4.13 3.42
C ALA A 8 -23.81 4.70 4.50
N LYS A 9 -24.60 5.72 4.19
CA LYS A 9 -25.36 6.51 5.18
C LYS A 9 -26.29 5.71 6.09
N ASN A 10 -26.79 4.58 5.62
CA ASN A 10 -27.72 3.72 6.36
C ASN A 10 -27.12 2.38 6.75
N GLU A 11 -25.83 2.21 6.53
CA GLU A 11 -25.10 0.96 6.82
C GLU A 11 -24.28 1.12 8.10
N SER A 12 -24.17 0.05 8.88
CA SER A 12 -23.25 -0.08 9.99
C SER A 12 -22.13 -1.02 9.62
N PHE A 13 -20.91 -0.65 9.91
CA PHE A 13 -19.72 -1.46 9.62
C PHE A 13 -18.99 -1.76 10.92
N ASP A 14 -18.81 -3.05 11.22
CA ASP A 14 -18.02 -3.48 12.38
C ASP A 14 -16.55 -3.18 12.19
N THR A 15 -16.08 -3.31 10.94
CA THR A 15 -14.67 -3.12 10.57
C THR A 15 -14.55 -2.26 9.32
N VAL A 16 -13.61 -1.34 9.34
CA VAL A 16 -13.26 -0.52 8.16
C VAL A 16 -11.76 -0.57 7.96
N GLY A 17 -11.35 -0.82 6.73
CA GLY A 17 -9.96 -0.81 6.35
C GLY A 17 -9.78 -0.30 4.93
N PHE A 18 -8.53 -0.13 4.51
CA PHE A 18 -8.27 0.22 3.13
C PHE A 18 -6.99 -0.42 2.60
N ILE A 19 -6.94 -0.54 1.30
CA ILE A 19 -5.83 -1.06 0.54
C ILE A 19 -5.06 0.11 -0.04
N TRP A 20 -3.75 0.14 0.16
CA TRP A 20 -2.86 1.18 -0.33
C TRP A 20 -1.84 0.62 -1.32
N MET A 21 -1.89 1.09 -2.56
CA MET A 21 -0.92 0.76 -3.60
C MET A 21 -0.51 2.05 -4.31
N GLN A 22 0.52 2.71 -3.81
CA GLN A 22 1.04 3.99 -4.29
C GLN A 22 2.41 4.24 -3.64
N GLY A 23 3.24 5.07 -4.23
CA GLY A 23 4.55 5.47 -3.70
C GLY A 23 5.58 5.73 -4.81
N GLU A 24 5.30 5.27 -6.03
CA GLU A 24 6.19 5.37 -7.17
C GLU A 24 6.46 6.85 -7.54
N SER A 25 5.42 7.67 -7.51
CA SER A 25 5.54 9.10 -7.77
C SER A 25 6.36 9.82 -6.70
N ASP A 26 6.13 9.48 -5.42
CA ASP A 26 6.90 10.04 -4.30
C ASP A 26 8.38 9.65 -4.40
N ALA A 27 8.65 8.38 -4.74
CA ALA A 27 10.01 7.88 -4.95
C ALA A 27 10.71 8.62 -6.10
N ASN A 28 10.05 8.76 -7.25
CA ASN A 28 10.58 9.44 -8.42
C ASN A 28 10.80 10.95 -8.17
N ASN A 29 9.95 11.59 -7.37
CA ASN A 29 10.07 12.99 -7.00
C ASN A 29 10.97 13.23 -5.77
N ARG A 30 11.69 12.20 -5.29
CA ARG A 30 12.64 12.29 -4.17
C ARG A 30 11.99 12.67 -2.83
N LEU A 31 10.75 12.27 -2.60
CA LEU A 31 9.95 12.59 -1.42
C LEU A 31 9.99 11.52 -0.33
N SER A 32 10.91 10.56 -0.40
CA SER A 32 10.99 9.44 0.58
C SER A 32 11.13 9.91 2.04
N GLU A 33 11.76 11.06 2.28
CA GLU A 33 11.98 11.59 3.62
C GLU A 33 10.71 12.11 4.29
N VAL A 34 9.72 12.51 3.50
CA VAL A 34 8.42 13.03 4.00
C VAL A 34 7.27 12.03 3.81
N TYR A 35 7.52 10.90 3.15
CA TYR A 35 6.50 9.92 2.80
C TYR A 35 5.79 9.34 4.03
N GLU A 36 6.56 8.96 5.06
CA GLU A 36 6.00 8.39 6.30
C GLU A 36 5.08 9.37 7.02
N GLU A 37 5.55 10.59 7.25
CA GLU A 37 4.75 11.63 7.91
C GLU A 37 3.48 11.95 7.12
N SER A 38 3.60 12.04 5.80
CA SER A 38 2.46 12.31 4.91
C SER A 38 1.42 11.19 4.96
N PHE A 39 1.88 9.94 4.98
CA PHE A 39 1.00 8.77 5.10
C PHE A 39 0.28 8.75 6.45
N ILE A 40 0.98 8.98 7.55
CA ILE A 40 0.38 9.03 8.90
C ILE A 40 -0.68 10.12 8.96
N LYS A 41 -0.38 11.34 8.51
CA LYS A 41 -1.36 12.44 8.44
C LYS A 41 -2.58 12.13 7.57
N PHE A 42 -2.37 11.37 6.49
CA PHE A 42 -3.47 10.90 5.65
C PHE A 42 -4.40 9.96 6.43
N ILE A 43 -3.84 8.99 7.18
CA ILE A 43 -4.61 8.06 8.01
C ILE A 43 -5.39 8.83 9.08
N GLU A 44 -4.73 9.68 9.86
CA GLU A 44 -5.36 10.50 10.90
C GLU A 44 -6.52 11.32 10.34
N ARG A 45 -6.34 11.89 9.15
CA ARG A 45 -7.39 12.64 8.49
C ARG A 45 -8.55 11.74 8.06
N PHE A 46 -8.25 10.54 7.57
CA PHE A 46 -9.22 9.58 7.11
C PHE A 46 -10.06 9.06 8.29
N GLU A 47 -9.43 8.72 9.41
CA GLU A 47 -10.07 8.33 10.67
C GLU A 47 -10.99 9.44 11.18
N LYS A 48 -10.49 10.66 11.28
CA LYS A 48 -11.30 11.82 11.67
C LYS A 48 -12.51 12.03 10.77
N ASP A 49 -12.34 11.91 9.46
CA ASP A 49 -13.42 12.10 8.50
C ASP A 49 -14.47 10.99 8.57
N LEU A 50 -14.08 9.77 8.98
CA LEU A 50 -14.99 8.64 9.21
C LEU A 50 -15.59 8.63 10.63
N GLY A 51 -14.98 9.35 11.58
CA GLY A 51 -15.37 9.33 13.01
C GLY A 51 -14.98 8.01 13.67
N ARG A 52 -13.85 7.41 13.27
CA ARG A 52 -13.28 6.14 13.79
C ARG A 52 -11.80 6.33 14.12
N ASP A 53 -11.26 5.46 14.95
CA ASP A 53 -9.85 5.40 15.34
C ASP A 53 -9.29 3.96 15.25
N ASP A 54 -10.02 3.08 14.57
CA ASP A 54 -9.75 1.65 14.47
C ASP A 54 -9.55 1.19 13.02
N LEU A 55 -9.09 2.08 12.14
CA LEU A 55 -8.79 1.70 10.76
C LEU A 55 -7.58 0.75 10.71
N TYR A 56 -7.70 -0.28 9.92
CA TYR A 56 -6.55 -1.07 9.49
C TYR A 56 -6.21 -0.78 8.02
N PHE A 57 -4.97 -1.06 7.65
CA PHE A 57 -4.57 -0.94 6.25
C PHE A 57 -3.64 -2.06 5.80
N VAL A 58 -3.74 -2.39 4.54
CA VAL A 58 -2.80 -3.29 3.87
C VAL A 58 -2.06 -2.49 2.81
N ILE A 59 -0.74 -2.39 2.96
CA ILE A 59 0.12 -1.68 2.02
C ILE A 59 0.73 -2.67 1.02
N GLY A 60 0.52 -2.44 -0.28
CA GLY A 60 1.36 -3.01 -1.33
C GLY A 60 2.67 -2.23 -1.37
N ARG A 61 3.79 -2.89 -1.05
CA ARG A 61 5.09 -2.28 -1.22
C ARG A 61 5.32 -2.03 -2.72
N ILE A 62 5.69 -0.81 -3.13
CA ILE A 62 6.05 -0.58 -4.54
C ILE A 62 7.12 -1.59 -4.97
N ASN A 63 7.02 -2.09 -6.20
CA ASN A 63 7.89 -3.15 -6.70
C ASN A 63 9.37 -2.72 -6.82
N ASP A 64 10.24 -3.61 -7.22
CA ASP A 64 11.67 -3.38 -7.30
C ASP A 64 12.16 -2.81 -8.65
N TYR A 65 11.27 -2.26 -9.45
CA TYR A 65 11.53 -1.69 -10.78
C TYR A 65 12.78 -0.81 -10.87
N ALA A 66 13.08 -0.03 -9.85
CA ALA A 66 14.24 0.86 -9.83
C ALA A 66 15.47 0.23 -9.14
N ARG A 67 15.47 -1.07 -8.86
CA ARG A 67 16.49 -1.75 -8.06
C ARG A 67 17.91 -1.57 -8.60
N SER A 68 18.09 -1.70 -9.91
CA SER A 68 19.40 -1.59 -10.57
C SER A 68 19.82 -0.15 -10.89
N ARG A 69 18.96 0.84 -10.65
CA ARG A 69 19.26 2.23 -10.95
C ARG A 69 20.29 2.81 -9.98
N PRO A 70 21.31 3.55 -10.44
CA PRO A 70 22.30 4.16 -9.56
C PRO A 70 21.72 5.12 -8.51
N ASP A 71 20.63 5.79 -8.83
CA ASP A 71 19.93 6.75 -7.95
C ASP A 71 18.60 6.17 -7.43
N ASN A 72 18.66 5.00 -6.81
CA ASN A 72 17.48 4.32 -6.28
C ASN A 72 17.19 4.63 -4.81
N LYS A 73 17.95 5.52 -4.19
CA LYS A 73 17.86 5.84 -2.75
C LYS A 73 16.42 6.14 -2.30
N HIS A 74 15.72 7.00 -3.04
CA HIS A 74 14.36 7.39 -2.68
C HIS A 74 13.35 6.27 -2.95
N TRP A 75 13.58 5.46 -3.97
CA TRP A 75 12.77 4.28 -4.23
C TRP A 75 12.87 3.28 -3.06
N GLN A 76 14.07 2.97 -2.63
CA GLN A 76 14.29 2.10 -1.48
C GLN A 76 13.74 2.72 -0.18
N GLY A 77 13.93 4.02 0.03
CA GLY A 77 13.38 4.72 1.19
C GLY A 77 11.85 4.60 1.31
N VAL A 78 11.12 4.75 0.21
CA VAL A 78 9.65 4.54 0.19
C VAL A 78 9.33 3.08 0.50
N ARG A 79 10.00 2.11 -0.14
CA ARG A 79 9.80 0.67 0.09
C ARG A 79 10.01 0.27 1.56
N GLU A 80 11.09 0.73 2.17
CA GLU A 80 11.40 0.46 3.58
C GLU A 80 10.35 1.07 4.51
N THR A 81 9.89 2.28 4.21
CA THR A 81 8.82 2.94 4.95
C THR A 81 7.51 2.18 4.86
N GLN A 82 7.13 1.71 3.68
CA GLN A 82 5.93 0.91 3.48
C GLN A 82 5.94 -0.39 4.28
N VAL A 83 7.09 -1.08 4.32
CA VAL A 83 7.26 -2.28 5.16
C VAL A 83 7.16 -1.93 6.64
N ARG A 84 7.75 -0.83 7.06
CA ARG A 84 7.72 -0.37 8.47
C ARG A 84 6.31 -0.03 8.92
N LEU A 85 5.57 0.73 8.13
CA LEU A 85 4.18 1.09 8.36
C LEU A 85 3.27 -0.16 8.41
N GLY A 86 3.42 -1.08 7.46
CA GLY A 86 2.64 -2.32 7.44
C GLY A 86 3.00 -3.33 8.53
N LYS A 87 4.06 -3.10 9.32
CA LYS A 87 4.41 -3.87 10.52
C LYS A 87 3.86 -3.28 11.81
N THR A 88 3.22 -2.12 11.76
CA THR A 88 2.55 -1.57 12.95
C THR A 88 1.37 -2.45 13.35
N PRO A 89 1.04 -2.55 14.65
CA PRO A 89 -0.07 -3.39 15.10
C PRO A 89 -1.38 -3.08 14.35
N GLY A 90 -2.12 -4.11 13.98
CA GLY A 90 -3.38 -3.96 13.26
C GLY A 90 -3.24 -3.74 11.75
N ASN A 91 -2.03 -3.62 11.22
CA ASN A 91 -1.77 -3.38 9.81
C ASN A 91 -0.98 -4.51 9.15
N ALA A 92 -0.89 -4.49 7.82
CA ALA A 92 -0.12 -5.45 7.05
C ALA A 92 0.52 -4.82 5.81
N TRP A 93 1.48 -5.52 5.25
CA TRP A 93 2.03 -5.22 3.93
C TRP A 93 2.16 -6.49 3.10
N ILE A 94 2.23 -6.33 1.79
CA ILE A 94 2.47 -7.42 0.84
C ILE A 94 3.68 -7.12 -0.03
N ASN A 95 4.42 -8.17 -0.39
CA ASN A 95 5.49 -8.10 -1.38
C ASN A 95 4.89 -8.10 -2.79
N THR A 96 5.50 -7.35 -3.71
CA THR A 96 5.05 -7.23 -5.10
C THR A 96 6.19 -7.39 -6.12
N ASP A 97 7.41 -7.72 -5.67
CA ASP A 97 8.61 -7.77 -6.53
C ASP A 97 8.52 -8.85 -7.62
N ASP A 98 7.82 -9.93 -7.34
CA ASP A 98 7.61 -11.04 -8.28
C ASP A 98 6.41 -10.85 -9.21
N LEU A 99 5.75 -9.70 -9.17
CA LEU A 99 4.51 -9.45 -9.91
C LEU A 99 4.69 -8.51 -11.11
N ASN A 100 5.86 -7.90 -11.26
CA ASN A 100 6.12 -6.83 -12.24
C ASN A 100 6.67 -7.33 -13.59
N GLY A 101 6.68 -8.65 -13.83
CA GLY A 101 7.01 -9.23 -15.12
C GLY A 101 8.51 -9.20 -15.48
N GLY A 102 9.40 -9.09 -14.48
CA GLY A 102 10.84 -9.15 -14.71
C GLY A 102 11.29 -10.47 -15.37
N ASP A 103 12.25 -10.39 -16.29
CA ASP A 103 12.88 -11.53 -16.96
C ASP A 103 14.40 -11.32 -17.12
N ALA A 104 15.05 -12.22 -17.86
CA ALA A 104 16.50 -12.15 -18.09
C ALA A 104 16.95 -10.88 -18.86
N ASN A 105 16.07 -10.26 -19.66
CA ASN A 105 16.35 -9.07 -20.44
C ASN A 105 15.97 -7.79 -19.69
N GLN A 106 14.99 -7.90 -18.79
CA GLN A 106 14.50 -6.82 -17.95
C GLN A 106 14.37 -7.30 -16.50
N PRO A 107 15.50 -7.50 -15.80
CA PRO A 107 15.51 -8.12 -14.47
C PRO A 107 14.76 -7.31 -13.42
N ASP A 108 14.63 -6.00 -13.58
CA ASP A 108 13.86 -5.13 -12.70
C ASP A 108 12.36 -5.09 -13.04
N GLY A 109 11.93 -5.80 -14.09
CA GLY A 109 10.53 -5.79 -14.55
C GLY A 109 10.05 -4.42 -15.06
N ASP A 110 8.76 -4.18 -14.93
CA ASP A 110 8.11 -2.91 -15.25
C ASP A 110 7.60 -2.23 -13.97
N ILE A 111 7.38 -0.92 -14.04
CA ILE A 111 6.73 -0.17 -12.95
C ILE A 111 5.27 -0.60 -12.79
N HIS A 112 4.63 -1.02 -13.88
CA HIS A 112 3.25 -1.50 -13.90
C HIS A 112 3.19 -3.03 -13.87
N PHE A 113 2.16 -3.55 -13.25
CA PHE A 113 1.93 -4.99 -13.20
C PHE A 113 1.25 -5.48 -14.49
N PRO A 114 1.72 -6.57 -15.12
CA PRO A 114 0.96 -7.25 -16.14
C PRO A 114 -0.34 -7.82 -15.57
N LYS A 115 -1.27 -8.22 -16.44
CA LYS A 115 -2.59 -8.72 -16.03
C LYS A 115 -2.51 -9.83 -14.97
N GLU A 116 -1.63 -10.78 -15.17
CA GLU A 116 -1.43 -11.92 -14.26
C GLU A 116 -0.90 -11.44 -12.91
N GLY A 117 0.06 -10.53 -12.91
CA GLY A 117 0.60 -9.90 -11.69
C GLY A 117 -0.47 -9.12 -10.93
N ALA A 118 -1.34 -8.37 -11.65
CA ALA A 118 -2.43 -7.62 -11.04
C ALA A 118 -3.48 -8.53 -10.37
N VAL A 119 -3.78 -9.70 -10.94
CA VAL A 119 -4.68 -10.69 -10.33
C VAL A 119 -4.10 -11.23 -9.02
N ILE A 120 -2.82 -11.62 -9.03
CA ILE A 120 -2.13 -12.13 -7.83
C ILE A 120 -2.02 -11.01 -6.76
N LEU A 121 -1.76 -9.77 -7.19
CA LEU A 121 -1.75 -8.60 -6.30
C LEU A 121 -3.08 -8.46 -5.56
N GLY A 122 -4.21 -8.54 -6.28
CA GLY A 122 -5.55 -8.50 -5.69
C GLY A 122 -5.79 -9.63 -4.69
N GLN A 123 -5.36 -10.84 -5.02
CA GLN A 123 -5.42 -12.00 -4.12
C GLN A 123 -4.63 -11.77 -2.83
N ARG A 124 -3.38 -11.30 -2.91
CA ARG A 124 -2.54 -11.01 -1.73
C ARG A 124 -3.16 -9.95 -0.83
N PHE A 125 -3.75 -8.91 -1.41
CA PHE A 125 -4.48 -7.91 -0.64
C PHE A 125 -5.68 -8.49 0.09
N ALA A 126 -6.49 -9.31 -0.59
CA ALA A 126 -7.67 -9.95 -0.01
C ALA A 126 -7.27 -10.88 1.15
N ASP A 127 -6.26 -11.74 0.95
CA ASP A 127 -5.76 -12.66 1.96
C ASP A 127 -5.30 -11.92 3.22
N LYS A 128 -4.55 -10.83 3.06
CA LYS A 128 -4.08 -10.02 4.19
C LYS A 128 -5.21 -9.24 4.87
N ALA A 129 -6.16 -8.72 4.14
CA ALA A 129 -7.32 -8.07 4.72
C ALA A 129 -8.16 -9.07 5.55
N ILE A 130 -8.43 -10.25 5.01
CA ILE A 130 -9.13 -11.33 5.74
C ILE A 130 -8.37 -11.73 7.01
N GLU A 131 -7.04 -11.90 6.90
CA GLU A 131 -6.20 -12.22 8.07
C GLU A 131 -6.33 -11.16 9.18
N LEU A 132 -6.38 -9.87 8.83
CA LEU A 132 -6.51 -8.78 9.80
C LEU A 132 -7.89 -8.75 10.47
N ILE A 133 -8.97 -8.93 9.71
CA ILE A 133 -10.34 -8.85 10.25
C ILE A 133 -10.77 -10.13 10.99
N THR A 134 -10.08 -11.25 10.78
CA THR A 134 -10.43 -12.52 11.44
C THR A 134 -9.55 -12.84 12.65
N LYS A 135 -8.51 -12.06 12.91
CA LYS A 135 -7.73 -12.21 14.14
C LYS A 135 -8.57 -11.80 15.35
N PRO A 136 -8.66 -12.68 16.37
CA PRO A 136 -9.36 -12.36 17.61
C PRO A 136 -8.64 -11.28 18.40
#